data_e2f55144f3cee81cbac307cb7a59b20b
#
_entry.id   e2f55144f3cee81cbac307cb7a59b20b
#
_cell.length_a   1.000
_cell.length_b   1.000
_cell.length_c   1.000
_cell.angle_alpha   90.00
_cell.angle_beta   90.00
_cell.angle_gamma   90.00
#
_symmetry.space_group_name_H-M   'P 1'
#
loop_
_entity.id
_entity.type
_entity.pdbx_description
1 polymer ?
#
loop_
_entity_poly.entity_id
_entity_poly.type
_entity_poly.pdbx_seq_one_letter_code
_entity_poly.pdbx_strand_id
1 'polypeptide(L)'
;MNVVIYDKKSLEIIARPVITNLEDFEKDPNLFYPDWDSENHIWNETEYQNPVLENGNLRESTKEELYRTGKYTLAENELIENEKIKTVELSEFEYIENNQIKYRKEEKIEKLKQELYELRIEREKKPFEFEVEGTKYLQGNRTIDQSNITKILFSLVLSFILGLMGKIAKGQKLDFAQVMTDLMSTEYSNWRFYTKNGTEKYVNVSVQKFIEMSEIMRKHTTASMVAETTLSHSLLNKSIEELKTFNAEAEYNKLFENEIKQN
;
A
#
# COMPACT_ATOMS: atom_id res chain seq x y z
N MET A 1 -47.05 10.45 -28.92
CA MET A 1 -45.93 9.85 -29.67
C MET A 1 -45.04 11.00 -30.10
N ASN A 2 -43.72 10.88 -30.03
CA ASN A 2 -42.84 11.99 -30.36
C ASN A 2 -42.18 11.72 -31.73
N VAL A 3 -42.27 12.71 -32.61
CA VAL A 3 -41.50 12.76 -33.86
C VAL A 3 -40.56 13.95 -33.77
N VAL A 4 -39.35 13.80 -34.22
CA VAL A 4 -38.36 14.88 -34.31
C VAL A 4 -37.95 15.04 -35.75
N ILE A 5 -38.05 16.25 -36.25
CA ILE A 5 -37.71 16.60 -37.63
C ILE A 5 -36.37 17.32 -37.62
N TYR A 6 -35.46 16.85 -38.48
CA TYR A 6 -34.12 17.40 -38.68
C TYR A 6 -33.96 17.96 -40.07
N ASP A 7 -33.21 19.02 -40.19
CA ASP A 7 -32.63 19.45 -41.48
C ASP A 7 -31.57 18.45 -41.94
N LYS A 8 -31.68 17.91 -43.16
CA LYS A 8 -30.76 16.91 -43.69
C LYS A 8 -29.30 17.36 -43.84
N LYS A 9 -29.09 18.67 -43.99
CA LYS A 9 -27.79 19.27 -44.28
C LYS A 9 -27.08 19.65 -42.99
N SER A 10 -27.78 20.33 -42.04
CA SER A 10 -27.18 20.75 -40.77
C SER A 10 -27.32 19.70 -39.68
N LEU A 11 -28.28 18.78 -39.81
CA LEU A 11 -28.70 17.80 -38.80
C LEU A 11 -29.25 18.45 -37.52
N GLU A 12 -29.62 19.75 -37.60
CA GLU A 12 -30.26 20.44 -36.49
C GLU A 12 -31.75 20.09 -36.43
N ILE A 13 -32.28 20.04 -35.23
CA ILE A 13 -33.70 19.83 -34.98
C ILE A 13 -34.44 21.10 -35.37
N ILE A 14 -35.39 21.00 -36.32
CA ILE A 14 -36.21 22.10 -36.80
C ILE A 14 -37.62 22.09 -36.22
N ALA A 15 -38.16 20.90 -35.89
CA ALA A 15 -39.48 20.80 -35.29
C ALA A 15 -39.64 19.53 -34.45
N ARG A 16 -40.61 19.58 -33.52
CA ARG A 16 -41.12 18.47 -32.73
C ARG A 16 -42.63 18.45 -32.76
N PRO A 17 -43.22 18.01 -33.89
CA PRO A 17 -44.68 18.00 -34.02
C PRO A 17 -45.31 17.04 -33.01
N VAL A 18 -46.46 17.46 -32.47
CA VAL A 18 -47.30 16.59 -31.64
C VAL A 18 -48.18 15.76 -32.57
N ILE A 19 -47.95 14.45 -32.57
CA ILE A 19 -48.69 13.51 -33.40
C ILE A 19 -49.57 12.59 -32.55
N THR A 20 -50.71 12.18 -33.11
CA THR A 20 -51.62 11.22 -32.45
C THR A 20 -51.22 9.78 -32.74
N ASN A 21 -50.86 9.49 -33.98
CA ASN A 21 -50.27 8.24 -34.38
C ASN A 21 -49.22 8.45 -35.50
N LEU A 22 -48.34 7.47 -35.70
CA LEU A 22 -47.24 7.56 -36.64
C LEU A 22 -47.75 7.39 -38.10
N GLU A 23 -48.71 6.51 -38.32
CA GLU A 23 -49.25 6.23 -39.66
C GLU A 23 -49.86 7.49 -40.33
N ASP A 24 -50.53 8.36 -39.56
CA ASP A 24 -51.08 9.59 -40.08
C ASP A 24 -49.98 10.59 -40.44
N PHE A 25 -48.91 10.66 -39.63
CA PHE A 25 -47.76 11.49 -39.92
C PHE A 25 -47.04 11.01 -41.18
N GLU A 26 -46.82 9.69 -41.34
CA GLU A 26 -46.17 9.11 -42.52
C GLU A 26 -46.96 9.36 -43.81
N LYS A 27 -48.30 9.36 -43.74
CA LYS A 27 -49.17 9.63 -44.90
C LYS A 27 -49.13 11.07 -45.33
N ASP A 28 -49.17 11.99 -44.39
CA ASP A 28 -49.21 13.43 -44.66
C ASP A 28 -48.45 14.24 -43.57
N PRO A 29 -47.12 14.32 -43.66
CA PRO A 29 -46.31 15.07 -42.70
C PRO A 29 -46.66 16.55 -42.65
N ASN A 30 -47.14 17.14 -43.75
CA ASN A 30 -47.51 18.55 -43.83
C ASN A 30 -48.73 18.90 -42.97
N LEU A 31 -49.56 17.93 -42.62
CA LEU A 31 -50.67 18.12 -41.68
C LEU A 31 -50.19 18.49 -40.28
N PHE A 32 -49.03 17.94 -39.88
CA PHE A 32 -48.43 18.11 -38.54
C PHE A 32 -47.32 19.15 -38.52
N TYR A 33 -46.63 19.33 -39.65
CA TYR A 33 -45.60 20.33 -39.86
C TYR A 33 -45.77 20.92 -41.27
N PRO A 34 -46.42 22.07 -41.43
CA PRO A 34 -46.76 22.65 -42.73
C PRO A 34 -45.56 22.95 -43.65
N ASP A 35 -44.41 23.23 -43.06
CA ASP A 35 -43.17 23.51 -43.77
C ASP A 35 -42.35 22.22 -44.08
N TRP A 36 -42.98 21.08 -44.01
CA TRP A 36 -42.31 19.80 -44.35
C TRP A 36 -41.86 19.76 -45.81
N ASP A 37 -40.60 19.45 -46.00
CA ASP A 37 -39.99 19.25 -47.31
C ASP A 37 -39.16 17.95 -47.29
N SER A 38 -39.61 16.93 -48.00
CA SER A 38 -38.98 15.61 -48.03
C SER A 38 -37.58 15.60 -48.66
N GLU A 39 -37.20 16.62 -49.43
CA GLU A 39 -35.87 16.76 -50.00
C GLU A 39 -34.86 17.25 -48.94
N ASN A 40 -35.26 18.19 -48.10
CA ASN A 40 -34.39 18.85 -47.11
C ASN A 40 -34.60 18.38 -45.72
N HIS A 41 -35.70 17.70 -45.39
CA HIS A 41 -36.02 17.26 -44.04
C HIS A 41 -36.03 15.75 -43.91
N ILE A 42 -35.65 15.26 -42.71
CA ILE A 42 -35.76 13.87 -42.29
C ILE A 42 -36.30 13.81 -40.90
N TRP A 43 -37.03 12.78 -40.57
CA TRP A 43 -37.62 12.62 -39.24
C TRP A 43 -37.21 11.28 -38.60
N ASN A 44 -37.28 11.22 -37.27
CA ASN A 44 -37.10 10.01 -36.47
C ASN A 44 -37.98 10.08 -35.22
N GLU A 45 -38.38 8.93 -34.67
CA GLU A 45 -39.07 8.83 -33.39
C GLU A 45 -38.17 9.08 -32.19
N THR A 46 -36.85 8.86 -32.37
CA THR A 46 -35.83 9.09 -31.35
C THR A 46 -35.13 10.43 -31.59
N GLU A 47 -35.05 11.24 -30.55
CA GLU A 47 -34.24 12.45 -30.56
C GLU A 47 -32.79 12.08 -30.27
N TYR A 48 -31.91 12.34 -31.23
CA TYR A 48 -30.47 12.15 -31.11
C TYR A 48 -29.79 13.43 -30.66
N GLN A 49 -28.80 13.30 -29.78
CA GLN A 49 -27.99 14.45 -29.31
C GLN A 49 -26.93 14.86 -30.34
N ASN A 50 -26.35 13.88 -31.01
CA ASN A 50 -25.34 14.09 -32.05
C ASN A 50 -25.70 13.23 -33.26
N PRO A 51 -26.73 13.65 -34.02
CA PRO A 51 -27.23 12.88 -35.14
C PRO A 51 -26.21 12.80 -36.26
N VAL A 52 -26.20 11.66 -36.94
CA VAL A 52 -25.44 11.41 -38.18
C VAL A 52 -26.41 10.81 -39.19
N LEU A 53 -26.32 11.25 -40.45
CA LEU A 53 -27.07 10.69 -41.55
C LEU A 53 -26.19 9.64 -42.26
N GLU A 54 -26.56 8.38 -42.17
CA GLU A 54 -25.83 7.28 -42.79
C GLU A 54 -26.78 6.48 -43.69
N ASN A 55 -26.47 6.40 -44.99
CA ASN A 55 -27.30 5.70 -46.01
C ASN A 55 -28.78 6.15 -45.97
N GLY A 56 -29.03 7.42 -45.70
CA GLY A 56 -30.41 7.98 -45.62
C GLY A 56 -31.12 7.76 -44.30
N ASN A 57 -30.51 7.19 -43.30
CA ASN A 57 -31.07 6.96 -41.97
C ASN A 57 -30.32 7.79 -40.91
N LEU A 58 -31.08 8.33 -39.96
CA LEU A 58 -30.53 9.02 -38.78
C LEU A 58 -30.11 8.00 -37.72
N ARG A 59 -28.95 8.22 -37.13
CA ARG A 59 -28.48 7.52 -35.94
C ARG A 59 -27.68 8.46 -35.03
N GLU A 60 -27.48 8.04 -33.80
CA GLU A 60 -26.55 8.74 -32.90
C GLU A 60 -25.10 8.50 -33.36
N SER A 61 -24.25 9.52 -33.21
CA SER A 61 -22.80 9.41 -33.44
C SER A 61 -22.17 8.39 -32.50
N THR A 62 -21.21 7.64 -33.00
CA THR A 62 -20.36 6.79 -32.14
C THR A 62 -19.37 7.63 -31.35
N LYS A 63 -18.80 7.06 -30.30
CA LYS A 63 -17.73 7.73 -29.50
C LYS A 63 -16.55 8.13 -30.40
N GLU A 64 -16.19 7.27 -31.35
CA GLU A 64 -15.10 7.52 -32.31
C GLU A 64 -15.38 8.70 -33.23
N GLU A 65 -16.62 8.82 -33.71
CA GLU A 65 -17.05 9.95 -34.54
C GLU A 65 -17.04 11.26 -33.74
N LEU A 66 -17.52 11.21 -32.51
CA LEU A 66 -17.49 12.35 -31.59
C LEU A 66 -16.06 12.76 -31.24
N TYR A 67 -15.16 11.80 -31.03
CA TYR A 67 -13.75 12.07 -30.80
C TYR A 67 -13.08 12.74 -32.00
N ARG A 68 -13.31 12.23 -33.22
CA ARG A 68 -12.78 12.82 -34.45
C ARG A 68 -13.25 14.25 -34.70
N THR A 69 -14.45 14.58 -34.24
CA THR A 69 -15.02 15.94 -34.34
C THR A 69 -14.71 16.83 -33.15
N GLY A 70 -13.92 16.35 -32.16
CA GLY A 70 -13.56 17.10 -30.96
C GLY A 70 -14.69 17.28 -29.94
N LYS A 71 -15.79 16.56 -30.10
CA LYS A 71 -16.94 16.57 -29.18
C LYS A 71 -16.85 15.53 -28.06
N TYR A 72 -15.86 14.65 -28.09
CA TYR A 72 -15.59 13.65 -27.07
C TYR A 72 -14.13 13.70 -26.65
N THR A 73 -13.89 13.65 -25.35
CA THR A 73 -12.55 13.53 -24.76
C THR A 73 -12.42 12.14 -24.17
N LEU A 74 -11.30 11.45 -24.46
CA LEU A 74 -11.04 10.13 -23.91
C LEU A 74 -11.06 10.17 -22.38
N ALA A 75 -11.65 9.16 -21.77
CA ALA A 75 -11.58 8.95 -20.33
C ALA A 75 -10.15 8.49 -19.95
N GLU A 76 -9.84 8.57 -18.64
CA GLU A 76 -8.50 8.22 -18.12
C GLU A 76 -8.06 6.78 -18.42
N ASN A 77 -9.02 5.90 -18.69
CA ASN A 77 -8.82 4.50 -19.01
C ASN A 77 -9.19 4.14 -20.47
N GLU A 78 -9.29 5.11 -21.34
CA GLU A 78 -9.56 4.91 -22.77
C GLU A 78 -8.34 5.23 -23.63
N LEU A 79 -8.09 4.39 -24.62
CA LEU A 79 -7.05 4.60 -25.65
C LEU A 79 -7.61 4.28 -27.03
N ILE A 80 -6.92 4.75 -28.07
CA ILE A 80 -7.28 4.48 -29.46
C ILE A 80 -6.41 3.33 -29.99
N GLU A 81 -7.06 2.28 -30.42
CA GLU A 81 -6.42 1.15 -31.08
C GLU A 81 -7.17 0.83 -32.38
N ASN A 82 -6.48 0.87 -33.52
CA ASN A 82 -7.06 0.66 -34.87
C ASN A 82 -8.29 1.54 -35.12
N GLU A 83 -8.19 2.83 -34.82
CA GLU A 83 -9.26 3.84 -34.96
C GLU A 83 -10.51 3.63 -34.08
N LYS A 84 -10.48 2.70 -33.16
CA LYS A 84 -11.53 2.44 -32.18
C LYS A 84 -11.11 2.85 -30.78
N ILE A 85 -12.08 3.37 -30.02
CA ILE A 85 -11.87 3.66 -28.60
C ILE A 85 -11.97 2.36 -27.83
N LYS A 86 -10.91 2.03 -27.08
CA LYS A 86 -10.82 0.84 -26.26
C LYS A 86 -10.68 1.23 -24.81
N THR A 87 -11.57 0.74 -23.97
CA THR A 87 -11.45 0.83 -22.52
C THR A 87 -10.53 -0.27 -22.02
N VAL A 88 -9.56 0.08 -21.20
CA VAL A 88 -8.60 -0.85 -20.59
C VAL A 88 -8.71 -0.84 -19.08
N GLU A 89 -8.42 -1.96 -18.45
CA GLU A 89 -8.26 -2.04 -17.00
C GLU A 89 -6.84 -1.64 -16.64
N LEU A 90 -6.70 -0.57 -15.87
CA LEU A 90 -5.43 -0.06 -15.38
C LEU A 90 -5.21 -0.54 -13.94
N SER A 91 -4.00 -1.01 -13.64
CA SER A 91 -3.58 -1.23 -12.27
C SER A 91 -3.33 0.10 -11.53
N GLU A 92 -3.19 0.06 -10.20
CA GLU A 92 -3.04 1.24 -9.33
C GLU A 92 -1.97 2.24 -9.80
N PHE A 93 -0.89 1.75 -10.41
CA PHE A 93 0.24 2.58 -10.86
C PHE A 93 0.31 2.74 -12.38
N GLU A 94 -0.68 2.26 -13.13
CA GLU A 94 -0.75 2.44 -14.57
C GLU A 94 -1.60 3.65 -14.92
N TYR A 95 -1.23 4.34 -16.00
CA TYR A 95 -1.95 5.47 -16.55
C TYR A 95 -1.75 5.53 -18.07
N ILE A 96 -2.63 6.25 -18.76
CA ILE A 96 -2.49 6.46 -20.19
C ILE A 96 -1.90 7.83 -20.45
N GLU A 97 -0.84 7.88 -21.24
CA GLU A 97 -0.24 9.10 -21.73
C GLU A 97 0.19 8.92 -23.19
N ASN A 98 -0.18 9.88 -24.05
CA ASN A 98 0.10 9.81 -25.50
C ASN A 98 -0.39 8.49 -26.14
N ASN A 99 -1.59 8.05 -25.74
CA ASN A 99 -2.22 6.82 -26.22
C ASN A 99 -1.43 5.52 -25.91
N GLN A 100 -0.63 5.53 -24.86
CA GLN A 100 0.15 4.39 -24.40
C GLN A 100 -0.02 4.20 -22.90
N ILE A 101 -0.10 2.95 -22.47
CA ILE A 101 -0.10 2.61 -21.04
C ILE A 101 1.31 2.82 -20.50
N LYS A 102 1.45 3.66 -19.47
CA LYS A 102 2.67 3.93 -18.73
C LYS A 102 2.53 3.50 -17.28
N TYR A 103 3.64 3.42 -16.58
CA TYR A 103 3.71 2.96 -15.20
C TYR A 103 4.45 3.96 -14.32
N ARG A 104 3.86 4.34 -13.18
CA ARG A 104 4.45 5.24 -12.17
C ARG A 104 5.42 4.48 -11.29
N LYS A 105 6.59 4.18 -11.83
CA LYS A 105 7.61 3.35 -11.17
C LYS A 105 8.05 3.92 -9.82
N GLU A 106 8.30 5.21 -9.77
CA GLU A 106 8.77 5.93 -8.58
C GLU A 106 7.73 5.87 -7.45
N GLU A 107 6.47 6.11 -7.75
CA GLU A 107 5.38 6.02 -6.77
C GLU A 107 5.24 4.61 -6.19
N LYS A 108 5.34 3.58 -7.05
CA LYS A 108 5.34 2.18 -6.60
C LYS A 108 6.52 1.87 -5.68
N ILE A 109 7.72 2.36 -6.01
CA ILE A 109 8.91 2.18 -5.18
C ILE A 109 8.72 2.83 -3.81
N GLU A 110 8.21 4.07 -3.75
CA GLU A 110 7.98 4.75 -2.47
C GLU A 110 6.91 4.04 -1.63
N LYS A 111 5.85 3.53 -2.24
CA LYS A 111 4.87 2.71 -1.53
C LYS A 111 5.49 1.44 -0.94
N LEU A 112 6.31 0.72 -1.72
CA LEU A 112 6.99 -0.47 -1.25
C LEU A 112 8.01 -0.18 -0.13
N LYS A 113 8.72 0.94 -0.19
CA LYS A 113 9.61 1.38 0.90
C LYS A 113 8.82 1.66 2.18
N GLN A 114 7.66 2.29 2.06
CA GLN A 114 6.80 2.52 3.22
C GLN A 114 6.30 1.20 3.82
N GLU A 115 5.90 0.23 3.00
CA GLU A 115 5.53 -1.11 3.45
C GLU A 115 6.68 -1.82 4.19
N LEU A 116 7.90 -1.75 3.65
CA LEU A 116 9.10 -2.32 4.28
C LEU A 116 9.42 -1.64 5.62
N TYR A 117 9.28 -0.33 5.70
CA TYR A 117 9.44 0.41 6.97
C TYR A 117 8.41 -0.04 8.01
N GLU A 118 7.14 -0.21 7.64
CA GLU A 118 6.08 -0.67 8.54
C GLU A 118 6.35 -2.10 9.04
N LEU A 119 6.79 -3.00 8.15
CA LEU A 119 7.21 -4.35 8.50
C LEU A 119 8.37 -4.34 9.50
N ARG A 120 9.36 -3.46 9.33
CA ARG A 120 10.45 -3.27 10.29
C ARG A 120 9.91 -2.87 11.66
N ILE A 121 9.10 -1.83 11.73
CA ILE A 121 8.55 -1.31 12.99
C ILE A 121 7.70 -2.38 13.70
N GLU A 122 6.93 -3.15 12.95
CA GLU A 122 6.16 -4.26 13.50
C GLU A 122 7.06 -5.37 14.03
N ARG A 123 8.09 -5.75 13.25
CA ARG A 123 9.03 -6.81 13.62
C ARG A 123 9.86 -6.45 14.85
N GLU A 124 10.33 -5.21 14.97
CA GLU A 124 11.05 -4.71 16.12
C GLU A 124 10.23 -4.77 17.43
N LYS A 125 8.90 -4.72 17.34
CA LYS A 125 8.00 -4.81 18.48
C LYS A 125 7.63 -6.25 18.87
N LYS A 126 7.87 -7.24 17.99
CA LYS A 126 7.50 -8.63 18.27
C LYS A 126 8.28 -9.18 19.47
N PRO A 127 7.61 -9.81 20.44
CA PRO A 127 8.29 -10.45 21.55
C PRO A 127 9.11 -11.65 21.06
N PHE A 128 10.14 -11.99 21.82
CA PHE A 128 10.96 -13.17 21.55
C PHE A 128 10.95 -14.14 22.74
N GLU A 129 11.22 -15.42 22.48
CA GLU A 129 11.38 -16.42 23.53
C GLU A 129 12.71 -16.23 24.23
N PHE A 130 12.67 -16.26 25.57
CA PHE A 130 13.84 -16.17 26.42
C PHE A 130 13.76 -17.20 27.55
N GLU A 131 14.85 -17.87 27.86
CA GLU A 131 14.89 -18.94 28.87
C GLU A 131 15.58 -18.46 30.14
N VAL A 132 14.85 -18.63 31.26
CA VAL A 132 15.37 -18.41 32.62
C VAL A 132 15.15 -19.69 33.39
N GLU A 133 16.22 -20.28 33.95
CA GLU A 133 16.18 -21.49 34.78
C GLU A 133 15.40 -22.66 34.13
N GLY A 134 15.64 -22.91 32.84
CA GLY A 134 15.00 -23.99 32.08
C GLY A 134 13.54 -23.71 31.66
N THR A 135 12.99 -22.57 32.04
CA THR A 135 11.63 -22.15 31.67
C THR A 135 11.67 -21.09 30.58
N LYS A 136 10.89 -21.33 29.50
CA LYS A 136 10.77 -20.39 28.37
C LYS A 136 9.64 -19.40 28.61
N TYR A 137 9.97 -18.13 28.47
CA TYR A 137 9.06 -16.99 28.60
C TYR A 137 9.05 -16.17 27.29
N LEU A 138 8.08 -15.29 27.13
CA LEU A 138 8.07 -14.25 26.11
C LEU A 138 8.55 -12.94 26.72
N GLN A 139 9.60 -12.38 26.14
CA GLN A 139 10.11 -11.05 26.46
C GLN A 139 9.63 -10.06 25.41
N GLY A 140 9.04 -8.94 25.83
CA GLY A 140 8.70 -7.83 24.95
C GLY A 140 9.95 -7.20 24.35
N ASN A 141 9.83 -6.70 23.12
CA ASN A 141 10.94 -6.06 22.40
C ASN A 141 10.61 -4.61 21.98
N ARG A 142 9.61 -4.01 22.59
CA ARG A 142 9.26 -2.61 22.33
C ARG A 142 10.34 -1.68 22.90
N THR A 143 10.42 -0.46 22.38
CA THR A 143 11.37 0.56 22.86
C THR A 143 11.35 0.74 24.37
N ILE A 144 10.16 0.66 24.99
CA ILE A 144 10.03 0.76 26.45
C ILE A 144 10.66 -0.44 27.16
N ASP A 145 10.54 -1.65 26.61
CA ASP A 145 11.12 -2.86 27.16
C ASP A 145 12.66 -2.80 27.10
N GLN A 146 13.21 -2.37 25.98
CA GLN A 146 14.66 -2.15 25.77
C GLN A 146 15.20 -1.08 26.74
N SER A 147 14.47 0.04 26.88
CA SER A 147 14.83 1.13 27.81
C SER A 147 14.84 0.66 29.26
N ASN A 148 13.85 -0.16 29.64
CA ASN A 148 13.77 -0.69 31.01
C ASN A 148 14.93 -1.65 31.31
N ILE A 149 15.28 -2.56 30.38
CA ILE A 149 16.43 -3.45 30.54
C ILE A 149 17.71 -2.63 30.71
N THR A 150 17.93 -1.63 29.86
CA THR A 150 19.12 -0.76 29.92
C THR A 150 19.20 -0.01 31.26
N LYS A 151 18.09 0.55 31.74
CA LYS A 151 18.05 1.25 33.02
C LYS A 151 18.37 0.32 34.19
N ILE A 152 17.83 -0.90 34.19
CA ILE A 152 18.07 -1.88 35.26
C ILE A 152 19.51 -2.35 35.24
N LEU A 153 20.05 -2.71 34.05
CA LEU A 153 21.46 -3.07 33.93
C LEU A 153 22.38 -1.97 34.47
N PHE A 154 22.13 -0.73 34.06
CA PHE A 154 22.92 0.42 34.54
C PHE A 154 22.81 0.56 36.07
N SER A 155 21.61 0.46 36.62
CA SER A 155 21.39 0.57 38.06
C SER A 155 22.11 -0.55 38.87
N LEU A 156 22.01 -1.80 38.40
CA LEU A 156 22.67 -2.94 38.99
C LEU A 156 24.19 -2.81 38.98
N VAL A 157 24.76 -2.49 37.82
CA VAL A 157 26.20 -2.28 37.64
C VAL A 157 26.69 -1.12 38.50
N LEU A 158 25.98 0.01 38.51
CA LEU A 158 26.34 1.17 39.37
C LEU A 158 26.32 0.82 40.84
N SER A 159 25.26 0.15 41.34
CA SER A 159 25.14 -0.27 42.75
C SER A 159 26.27 -1.22 43.13
N PHE A 160 26.62 -2.14 42.21
CA PHE A 160 27.73 -3.06 42.41
C PHE A 160 29.07 -2.33 42.50
N ILE A 161 29.36 -1.38 41.59
CA ILE A 161 30.56 -0.55 41.61
C ILE A 161 30.68 0.23 42.92
N LEU A 162 29.58 0.88 43.37
CA LEU A 162 29.58 1.61 44.62
C LEU A 162 29.88 0.69 45.82
N GLY A 163 29.35 -0.53 45.81
CA GLY A 163 29.69 -1.56 46.81
C GLY A 163 31.16 -1.94 46.82
N LEU A 164 31.76 -2.09 45.63
CA LEU A 164 33.22 -2.38 45.50
C LEU A 164 34.07 -1.20 46.00
N MET A 165 33.70 0.05 45.66
CA MET A 165 34.41 1.22 46.17
C MET A 165 34.38 1.28 47.71
N GLY A 166 33.27 0.92 48.31
CA GLY A 166 33.16 0.79 49.76
C GLY A 166 34.10 -0.30 50.37
N LYS A 167 34.28 -1.43 49.67
CA LYS A 167 35.23 -2.46 50.06
C LYS A 167 36.69 -2.00 49.95
N ILE A 168 37.02 -1.33 48.84
CA ILE A 168 38.37 -0.77 48.63
C ILE A 168 38.70 0.29 49.70
N ALA A 169 37.75 1.20 50.00
CA ALA A 169 37.93 2.20 51.03
C ALA A 169 38.20 1.61 52.44
N LYS A 170 37.74 0.38 52.67
CA LYS A 170 38.01 -0.37 53.89
C LYS A 170 39.31 -1.21 53.85
N GLY A 171 40.14 -1.03 52.81
CA GLY A 171 41.44 -1.74 52.63
C GLY A 171 41.26 -3.22 52.23
N GLN A 172 40.10 -3.65 51.78
CA GLN A 172 39.90 -5.05 51.36
C GLN A 172 40.57 -5.29 49.99
N LYS A 173 41.35 -6.37 49.87
CA LYS A 173 41.87 -6.83 48.58
C LYS A 173 40.73 -7.47 47.77
N LEU A 174 40.63 -7.09 46.50
CA LEU A 174 39.62 -7.61 45.57
C LEU A 174 40.26 -8.65 44.65
N ASP A 175 39.64 -9.80 44.53
CA ASP A 175 39.92 -10.77 43.49
C ASP A 175 39.02 -10.41 42.28
N PHE A 176 39.64 -10.06 41.13
CA PHE A 176 38.89 -9.62 39.95
C PHE A 176 37.97 -10.72 39.40
N ALA A 177 38.41 -11.99 39.42
CA ALA A 177 37.55 -13.09 38.93
C ALA A 177 36.33 -13.27 39.82
N GLN A 178 36.47 -13.18 41.14
CA GLN A 178 35.36 -13.23 42.10
C GLN A 178 34.45 -12.01 41.94
N VAL A 179 35.01 -10.82 41.72
CA VAL A 179 34.25 -9.58 41.48
C VAL A 179 33.35 -9.71 40.25
N MET A 180 33.88 -10.28 39.12
CA MET A 180 33.08 -10.48 37.92
C MET A 180 31.99 -11.53 38.11
N THR A 181 32.32 -12.64 38.85
CA THR A 181 31.34 -13.65 39.16
C THR A 181 30.19 -13.09 40.01
N ASP A 182 30.52 -12.32 41.04
CA ASP A 182 29.52 -11.66 41.90
C ASP A 182 28.65 -10.70 41.13
N LEU A 183 29.23 -9.89 40.20
CA LEU A 183 28.49 -8.99 39.35
C LEU A 183 27.51 -9.74 38.45
N MET A 184 27.98 -10.77 37.75
CA MET A 184 27.13 -11.50 36.79
C MET A 184 26.01 -12.26 37.46
N SER A 185 26.19 -12.69 38.74
CA SER A 185 25.17 -13.36 39.55
C SER A 185 24.27 -12.41 40.30
N THR A 186 24.54 -11.09 40.32
CA THR A 186 23.64 -10.11 40.95
C THR A 186 22.28 -10.14 40.27
N GLU A 187 21.21 -10.29 41.08
CA GLU A 187 19.86 -10.46 40.59
C GLU A 187 19.01 -9.18 40.76
N TYR A 188 18.14 -8.97 39.79
CA TYR A 188 16.99 -8.06 39.88
C TYR A 188 15.75 -8.89 40.15
N SER A 189 15.05 -8.57 41.24
CA SER A 189 13.85 -9.29 41.63
C SER A 189 12.63 -8.82 40.88
N ASN A 190 11.73 -9.77 40.56
CA ASN A 190 10.43 -9.48 39.96
C ASN A 190 10.48 -8.83 38.57
N TRP A 191 11.39 -9.29 37.68
CA TRP A 191 11.29 -8.91 36.29
C TRP A 191 10.08 -9.56 35.64
N ARG A 192 9.31 -8.78 34.86
CA ARG A 192 8.07 -9.22 34.25
C ARG A 192 8.32 -9.84 32.87
N PHE A 193 7.95 -11.10 32.76
CA PHE A 193 7.83 -11.84 31.51
C PHE A 193 6.36 -12.16 31.20
N TYR A 194 6.12 -12.71 30.01
CA TYR A 194 4.82 -13.27 29.64
C TYR A 194 4.98 -14.75 29.29
N THR A 195 3.96 -15.53 29.65
CA THR A 195 3.83 -16.91 29.14
C THR A 195 3.30 -16.87 27.70
N LYS A 196 3.35 -18.00 26.99
CA LYS A 196 2.74 -18.14 25.66
C LYS A 196 1.25 -17.81 25.63
N ASN A 197 0.57 -17.94 26.76
CA ASN A 197 -0.85 -17.62 26.91
C ASN A 197 -1.09 -16.15 27.26
N GLY A 198 -0.06 -15.31 27.27
CA GLY A 198 -0.16 -13.89 27.63
C GLY A 198 -0.24 -13.60 29.15
N THR A 199 -0.10 -14.61 29.98
CA THR A 199 -0.12 -14.41 31.46
C THR A 199 1.19 -13.83 31.95
N GLU A 200 1.15 -12.81 32.79
CA GLU A 200 2.34 -12.21 33.38
C GLU A 200 2.99 -13.17 34.40
N LYS A 201 4.32 -13.21 34.37
CA LYS A 201 5.15 -13.92 35.34
C LYS A 201 6.28 -13.01 35.80
N TYR A 202 6.54 -13.06 37.10
CA TYR A 202 7.60 -12.29 37.76
C TYR A 202 8.69 -13.24 38.17
N VAL A 203 9.91 -13.02 37.66
CA VAL A 203 11.06 -13.90 37.84
C VAL A 203 12.28 -13.08 38.22
N ASN A 204 13.16 -13.65 39.02
CA ASN A 204 14.44 -13.05 39.32
C ASN A 204 15.37 -13.26 38.15
N VAL A 205 16.07 -12.21 37.75
CA VAL A 205 16.92 -12.21 36.52
C VAL A 205 18.29 -11.66 36.89
N SER A 206 19.34 -12.44 36.64
CA SER A 206 20.71 -12.00 36.86
C SER A 206 21.19 -10.97 35.85
N VAL A 207 22.24 -10.22 36.17
CA VAL A 207 22.92 -9.29 35.27
C VAL A 207 23.33 -10.03 33.98
N GLN A 208 23.85 -11.24 34.09
CA GLN A 208 24.20 -12.05 32.93
C GLN A 208 22.99 -12.27 32.00
N LYS A 209 21.83 -12.63 32.57
CA LYS A 209 20.61 -12.86 31.78
C LYS A 209 20.08 -11.58 31.14
N PHE A 210 20.22 -10.42 31.78
CA PHE A 210 19.89 -9.12 31.16
C PHE A 210 20.82 -8.79 29.98
N ILE A 211 22.12 -9.13 30.07
CA ILE A 211 23.06 -8.96 28.96
C ILE A 211 22.65 -9.86 27.78
N GLU A 212 22.35 -11.14 28.05
CA GLU A 212 21.86 -12.08 27.03
C GLU A 212 20.58 -11.57 26.34
N MET A 213 19.61 -11.05 27.11
CA MET A 213 18.39 -10.42 26.56
C MET A 213 18.72 -9.22 25.68
N SER A 214 19.61 -8.33 26.14
CA SER A 214 20.04 -7.16 25.38
C SER A 214 20.67 -7.53 24.03
N GLU A 215 21.49 -8.59 24.02
CA GLU A 215 22.11 -9.11 22.81
C GLU A 215 21.08 -9.65 21.80
N ILE A 216 20.07 -10.38 22.28
CA ILE A 216 18.98 -10.87 21.42
C ILE A 216 18.20 -9.69 20.83
N MET A 217 17.87 -8.70 21.65
CA MET A 217 17.16 -7.48 21.20
C MET A 217 17.96 -6.73 20.14
N ARG A 218 19.27 -6.56 20.38
CA ARG A 218 20.16 -5.89 19.42
C ARG A 218 20.22 -6.66 18.10
N LYS A 219 20.33 -7.98 18.12
CA LYS A 219 20.33 -8.82 16.92
C LYS A 219 19.03 -8.66 16.15
N HIS A 220 17.88 -8.69 16.81
CA HIS A 220 16.57 -8.49 16.17
C HIS A 220 16.46 -7.12 15.51
N THR A 221 16.84 -6.05 16.22
CA THR A 221 16.81 -4.69 15.68
C THR A 221 17.75 -4.54 14.49
N THR A 222 18.98 -5.05 14.60
CA THR A 222 19.95 -5.01 13.49
C THR A 222 19.45 -5.77 12.28
N ALA A 223 18.97 -7.01 12.46
CA ALA A 223 18.42 -7.82 11.37
C ALA A 223 17.22 -7.14 10.68
N SER A 224 16.34 -6.51 11.46
CA SER A 224 15.20 -5.72 10.94
C SER A 224 15.64 -4.55 10.06
N MET A 225 16.64 -3.79 10.53
CA MET A 225 17.18 -2.63 9.80
C MET A 225 17.91 -3.06 8.53
N VAL A 226 18.71 -4.13 8.60
CA VAL A 226 19.45 -4.67 7.44
C VAL A 226 18.46 -5.16 6.38
N ALA A 227 17.41 -5.88 6.76
CA ALA A 227 16.39 -6.37 5.84
C ALA A 227 15.67 -5.21 5.12
N GLU A 228 15.19 -4.20 5.85
CA GLU A 228 14.56 -3.01 5.27
C GLU A 228 15.51 -2.27 4.31
N THR A 229 16.72 -1.95 4.76
CA THR A 229 17.67 -1.16 3.99
C THR A 229 18.09 -1.87 2.71
N THR A 230 18.41 -3.17 2.80
CA THR A 230 18.83 -3.98 1.65
C THR A 230 17.72 -4.06 0.61
N LEU A 231 16.47 -4.33 1.03
CA LEU A 231 15.34 -4.39 0.10
C LEU A 231 15.03 -3.02 -0.50
N SER A 232 14.99 -1.97 0.30
CA SER A 232 14.73 -0.60 -0.17
C SER A 232 15.72 -0.17 -1.26
N HIS A 233 17.00 -0.50 -1.10
CA HIS A 233 18.01 -0.26 -2.13
C HIS A 233 17.80 -1.14 -3.38
N SER A 234 17.43 -2.40 -3.20
CA SER A 234 17.20 -3.32 -4.31
C SER A 234 16.05 -2.89 -5.21
N LEU A 235 15.01 -2.24 -4.67
CA LEU A 235 13.85 -1.76 -5.43
C LEU A 235 14.24 -0.79 -6.54
N LEU A 236 15.28 0.04 -6.35
CA LEU A 236 15.73 1.02 -7.32
C LEU A 236 16.19 0.38 -8.64
N ASN A 237 16.72 -0.83 -8.59
CA ASN A 237 17.27 -1.56 -9.73
C ASN A 237 16.28 -2.54 -10.37
N LYS A 238 15.07 -2.68 -9.80
CA LYS A 238 14.07 -3.60 -10.32
C LYS A 238 13.40 -3.06 -11.59
N SER A 239 13.10 -3.97 -12.50
CA SER A 239 12.22 -3.71 -13.64
C SER A 239 10.77 -3.47 -13.20
N ILE A 240 9.94 -2.91 -14.07
CA ILE A 240 8.51 -2.73 -13.81
C ILE A 240 7.83 -4.08 -13.52
N GLU A 241 8.15 -5.12 -14.27
CA GLU A 241 7.56 -6.46 -14.10
C GLU A 241 7.92 -7.07 -12.74
N GLU A 242 9.17 -6.89 -12.28
CA GLU A 242 9.58 -7.31 -10.95
C GLU A 242 8.87 -6.53 -9.84
N LEU A 243 8.65 -5.22 -10.04
CA LEU A 243 7.93 -4.39 -9.07
C LEU A 243 6.44 -4.74 -8.99
N LYS A 244 5.81 -5.12 -10.11
CA LYS A 244 4.40 -5.58 -10.13
C LYS A 244 4.19 -6.84 -9.29
N THR A 245 5.16 -7.73 -9.27
CA THR A 245 5.09 -9.03 -8.57
C THR A 245 5.81 -9.05 -7.22
N PHE A 246 6.43 -7.93 -6.80
CA PHE A 246 7.21 -7.85 -5.57
C PHE A 246 6.31 -7.98 -4.33
N ASN A 247 6.60 -8.99 -3.51
CA ASN A 247 5.95 -9.21 -2.23
C ASN A 247 6.86 -8.74 -1.11
N ALA A 248 6.60 -7.55 -0.58
CA ALA A 248 7.42 -6.92 0.45
C ALA A 248 7.54 -7.78 1.72
N GLU A 249 6.43 -8.35 2.20
CA GLU A 249 6.40 -9.15 3.42
C GLU A 249 7.22 -10.45 3.28
N ALA A 250 7.03 -11.18 2.19
CA ALA A 250 7.75 -12.43 1.95
C ALA A 250 9.27 -12.22 1.85
N GLU A 251 9.71 -11.23 1.07
CA GLU A 251 11.13 -10.92 0.91
C GLU A 251 11.74 -10.37 2.20
N TYR A 252 11.01 -9.52 2.93
CA TYR A 252 11.45 -9.00 4.21
C TYR A 252 11.65 -10.13 5.23
N ASN A 253 10.68 -11.01 5.42
CA ASN A 253 10.77 -12.11 6.36
C ASN A 253 11.94 -13.05 6.03
N LYS A 254 12.15 -13.36 4.75
CA LYS A 254 13.27 -14.20 4.29
C LYS A 254 14.62 -13.59 4.64
N LEU A 255 14.83 -12.29 4.38
CA LEU A 255 16.07 -11.60 4.73
C LEU A 255 16.26 -11.51 6.23
N PHE A 256 15.25 -11.11 6.97
CA PHE A 256 15.30 -11.02 8.42
C PHE A 256 15.73 -12.36 9.07
N GLU A 257 15.12 -13.47 8.65
CA GLU A 257 15.45 -14.79 9.18
C GLU A 257 16.90 -15.21 8.85
N ASN A 258 17.40 -14.84 7.67
CA ASN A 258 18.79 -15.11 7.30
C ASN A 258 19.76 -14.32 8.18
N GLU A 259 19.48 -13.02 8.42
CA GLU A 259 20.32 -12.17 9.28
C GLU A 259 20.33 -12.66 10.74
N ILE A 260 19.19 -13.11 11.27
CA ILE A 260 19.12 -13.69 12.61
C ILE A 260 19.97 -14.97 12.74
N LYS A 261 20.06 -15.80 11.68
CA LYS A 261 20.86 -17.03 11.71
C LYS A 261 22.36 -16.80 11.58
N GLN A 262 22.76 -15.69 10.91
CA GLN A 262 24.18 -15.37 10.69
C GLN A 262 24.83 -14.65 11.87
N ASN A 263 24.04 -13.96 12.69
CA ASN A 263 24.49 -13.22 13.87
C ASN A 263 24.25 -13.98 15.18
#